data_f047d7ddd92c24314a93047b5abef29e
#
_entry.id   f047d7ddd92c24314a93047b5abef29e
#
_cell.length_a   1.000
_cell.length_b   1.000
_cell.length_c   1.000
_cell.angle_alpha   90.00
_cell.angle_beta   90.00
_cell.angle_gamma   90.00
#
_symmetry.space_group_name_H-M   'P 1'
#
loop_
_entity.id
_entity.type
_entity.pdbx_description
1 polymer ?
#
loop_
_entity_poly.entity_id
_entity_poly.type
_entity_poly.pdbx_seq_one_letter_code
_entity_poly.pdbx_strand_id
1 'polypeptide(L)'
;MQGLKKAKVLFIAGFGPIVRDAAESHRLYVGTLAIPFKEEGGGYLHTDALEGAKTFGIWPLSLAAQSCFGHESWPSNLPAPEAWLEFDVEDVAAATTELEAQGHRMLVRNKTEPWGQTVSRFMDPDGILVGLTFTPWLREK
;
A
#
# COMPACT_ATOMS: atom_id res chain seq x y z
N MET A 1 14.89 11.11 18.27
CA MET A 1 14.30 10.50 17.07
C MET A 1 14.80 11.23 15.84
N GLN A 2 15.28 10.49 14.86
CA GLN A 2 15.82 11.09 13.64
C GLN A 2 14.90 10.81 12.46
N GLY A 3 14.61 11.81 11.67
CA GLY A 3 13.92 11.64 10.42
C GLY A 3 14.79 10.98 9.36
N LEU A 4 14.18 10.60 8.24
CA LEU A 4 14.90 10.04 7.12
C LEU A 4 15.81 11.11 6.51
N LYS A 5 17.06 10.76 6.28
CA LYS A 5 18.08 11.72 5.83
C LYS A 5 18.22 11.78 4.32
N LYS A 6 18.13 10.64 3.65
CA LYS A 6 18.37 10.54 2.20
C LYS A 6 17.15 10.11 1.43
N ALA A 7 16.05 9.87 2.10
CA ALA A 7 14.87 9.27 1.47
C ALA A 7 13.61 9.93 1.98
N LYS A 8 13.57 11.22 1.86
CA LYS A 8 12.48 12.07 2.30
C LYS A 8 11.14 11.61 1.72
N VAL A 9 10.10 11.64 2.55
CA VAL A 9 8.72 11.42 2.10
C VAL A 9 8.29 12.60 1.25
N LEU A 10 7.79 12.31 0.05
CA LEU A 10 7.38 13.34 -0.92
C LEU A 10 5.88 13.58 -0.92
N PHE A 11 5.07 12.51 -0.89
CA PHE A 11 3.61 12.65 -0.92
C PHE A 11 2.96 11.32 -0.56
N ILE A 12 1.66 11.35 -0.30
CA ILE A 12 0.86 10.14 -0.11
C ILE A 12 0.49 9.63 -1.48
N ALA A 13 1.01 8.45 -1.84
CA ALA A 13 0.75 7.85 -3.15
C ALA A 13 -0.63 7.21 -3.22
N GLY A 14 -1.09 6.63 -2.10
CA GLY A 14 -2.38 6.00 -2.06
C GLY A 14 -2.71 5.43 -0.69
N PHE A 15 -3.98 5.12 -0.48
CA PHE A 15 -4.46 4.52 0.75
C PHE A 15 -5.83 3.89 0.53
N GLY A 16 -6.27 3.11 1.49
CA GLY A 16 -7.60 2.54 1.45
C GLY A 16 -7.76 1.36 2.38
N PRO A 17 -8.95 0.79 2.41
CA PRO A 17 -9.18 -0.39 3.23
C PRO A 17 -8.57 -1.64 2.61
N ILE A 18 -8.20 -2.58 3.47
CA ILE A 18 -7.87 -3.94 3.06
C ILE A 18 -9.05 -4.80 3.49
N VAL A 19 -9.63 -5.53 2.55
CA VAL A 19 -10.91 -6.17 2.76
C VAL A 19 -10.82 -7.69 2.63
N ARG A 20 -11.60 -8.39 3.47
CA ARG A 20 -11.69 -9.83 3.46
C ARG A 20 -12.86 -10.31 2.62
N ASP A 21 -13.95 -9.56 2.62
CA ASP A 21 -15.15 -9.86 1.84
C ASP A 21 -15.36 -8.75 0.81
N ALA A 22 -14.92 -9.03 -0.42
CA ALA A 22 -14.99 -8.05 -1.49
C ALA A 22 -16.44 -7.68 -1.82
N ALA A 23 -17.38 -8.63 -1.74
CA ALA A 23 -18.78 -8.37 -2.09
C ALA A 23 -19.41 -7.35 -1.15
N GLU A 24 -19.15 -7.48 0.16
CA GLU A 24 -19.67 -6.53 1.15
C GLU A 24 -19.08 -5.14 0.93
N SER A 25 -17.78 -5.08 0.68
CA SER A 25 -17.11 -3.79 0.45
C SER A 25 -17.59 -3.14 -0.83
N HIS A 26 -17.78 -3.91 -1.90
CA HIS A 26 -18.33 -3.38 -3.16
C HIS A 26 -19.73 -2.79 -2.95
N ARG A 27 -20.55 -3.46 -2.16
CA ARG A 27 -21.90 -2.97 -1.90
C ARG A 27 -21.87 -1.60 -1.24
N LEU A 28 -20.98 -1.40 -0.29
CA LEU A 28 -20.83 -0.12 0.39
C LEU A 28 -20.20 0.94 -0.52
N TYR A 29 -18.99 0.67 -0.99
CA TYR A 29 -18.19 1.71 -1.65
C TYR A 29 -18.64 1.99 -3.07
N VAL A 30 -19.02 0.96 -3.82
CA VAL A 30 -19.47 1.12 -5.20
C VAL A 30 -20.96 1.39 -5.24
N GLY A 31 -21.74 0.60 -4.52
CA GLY A 31 -23.20 0.71 -4.55
C GLY A 31 -23.72 1.91 -3.80
N THR A 32 -23.48 1.97 -2.50
CA THR A 32 -24.07 3.01 -1.66
C THR A 32 -23.36 4.34 -1.80
N LEU A 33 -22.03 4.36 -1.72
CA LEU A 33 -21.25 5.59 -1.81
C LEU A 33 -21.02 6.05 -3.24
N ALA A 34 -21.25 5.17 -4.22
CA ALA A 34 -21.17 5.45 -5.65
C ALA A 34 -19.81 6.04 -6.07
N ILE A 35 -18.74 5.57 -5.46
CA ILE A 35 -17.39 6.01 -5.81
C ILE A 35 -17.00 5.43 -7.17
N PRO A 36 -16.47 6.23 -8.10
CA PRO A 36 -16.15 5.75 -9.45
C PRO A 36 -14.83 5.01 -9.52
N PHE A 37 -14.85 3.71 -9.21
CA PHE A 37 -13.66 2.87 -9.25
C PHE A 37 -13.39 2.29 -10.63
N LYS A 38 -12.12 1.99 -10.89
CA LYS A 38 -11.69 1.10 -11.95
C LYS A 38 -11.33 -0.23 -11.31
N GLU A 39 -11.64 -1.32 -11.99
CA GLU A 39 -11.31 -2.65 -11.49
C GLU A 39 -10.05 -3.17 -12.18
N GLU A 40 -9.10 -3.63 -11.37
CA GLU A 40 -7.94 -4.35 -11.86
C GLU A 40 -8.08 -5.82 -11.48
N GLY A 41 -7.21 -6.68 -11.99
CA GLY A 41 -7.27 -8.11 -11.75
C GLY A 41 -7.32 -8.47 -10.27
N GLY A 42 -8.04 -9.56 -9.94
CA GLY A 42 -8.12 -10.06 -8.58
C GLY A 42 -9.08 -9.32 -7.67
N GLY A 43 -9.87 -8.39 -8.19
CA GLY A 43 -10.84 -7.65 -7.40
C GLY A 43 -10.32 -6.37 -6.76
N TYR A 44 -9.13 -5.93 -7.14
CA TYR A 44 -8.61 -4.64 -6.68
C TYR A 44 -9.40 -3.53 -7.37
N LEU A 45 -9.98 -2.64 -6.57
CA LEU A 45 -10.68 -1.45 -7.06
C LEU A 45 -9.89 -0.23 -6.67
N HIS A 46 -9.66 0.66 -7.63
CA HIS A 46 -8.94 1.90 -7.33
C HIS A 46 -9.52 3.05 -8.13
N THR A 47 -9.25 4.26 -7.65
CA THR A 47 -9.67 5.48 -8.34
C THR A 47 -8.68 6.60 -8.05
N ASP A 48 -8.48 7.45 -9.06
CA ASP A 48 -7.76 8.71 -8.91
C ASP A 48 -8.71 9.88 -9.15
N ALA A 49 -10.00 9.62 -9.21
CA ALA A 49 -11.00 10.63 -9.54
C ALA A 49 -11.57 11.37 -8.32
N LEU A 50 -11.23 10.92 -7.10
CA LEU A 50 -11.66 11.63 -5.89
C LEU A 50 -10.67 12.72 -5.57
N GLU A 51 -11.19 13.94 -5.42
CA GLU A 51 -10.36 15.08 -5.05
C GLU A 51 -9.75 14.86 -3.68
N GLY A 52 -8.49 15.24 -3.53
CA GLY A 52 -7.79 15.12 -2.27
C GLY A 52 -6.96 13.85 -2.11
N ALA A 53 -7.05 12.92 -3.05
CA ALA A 53 -6.27 11.69 -3.02
C ALA A 53 -5.70 11.40 -4.40
N LYS A 54 -4.42 11.01 -4.45
CA LYS A 54 -3.83 10.56 -5.71
C LYS A 54 -4.37 9.20 -6.11
N THR A 55 -4.47 8.29 -5.15
CA THR A 55 -5.07 6.98 -5.36
C THR A 55 -5.81 6.56 -4.11
N PHE A 56 -7.05 6.15 -4.27
CA PHE A 56 -7.82 5.50 -3.22
C PHE A 56 -8.20 4.13 -3.73
N GLY A 57 -7.94 3.08 -2.95
CA GLY A 57 -8.17 1.73 -3.43
C GLY A 57 -8.64 0.78 -2.35
N ILE A 58 -9.51 -0.15 -2.76
CA ILE A 58 -9.98 -1.24 -1.92
C ILE A 58 -9.18 -2.48 -2.32
N TRP A 59 -8.33 -2.94 -1.41
CA TRP A 59 -7.36 -3.98 -1.71
C TRP A 59 -7.74 -5.27 -1.00
N PRO A 60 -8.04 -6.33 -1.74
CA PRO A 60 -8.33 -7.62 -1.10
C PRO A 60 -7.14 -8.11 -0.29
N LEU A 61 -7.42 -8.65 0.90
CA LEU A 61 -6.36 -9.16 1.76
C LEU A 61 -5.50 -10.23 1.06
N SER A 62 -6.13 -11.06 0.22
CA SER A 62 -5.40 -12.06 -0.55
C SER A 62 -4.34 -11.44 -1.47
N LEU A 63 -4.65 -10.31 -2.07
CA LEU A 63 -3.68 -9.61 -2.93
C LEU A 63 -2.59 -8.93 -2.11
N ALA A 64 -2.94 -8.40 -0.94
CA ALA A 64 -1.93 -7.83 -0.04
C ALA A 64 -0.97 -8.92 0.43
N ALA A 65 -1.49 -10.10 0.77
CA ALA A 65 -0.65 -11.24 1.15
C ALA A 65 0.24 -11.68 0.00
N GLN A 66 -0.30 -11.72 -1.21
CA GLN A 66 0.48 -12.05 -2.40
C GLN A 66 1.65 -11.08 -2.59
N SER A 67 1.40 -9.79 -2.41
CA SER A 67 2.45 -8.76 -2.52
C SER A 67 3.51 -8.94 -1.46
N CYS A 68 3.12 -9.19 -0.22
CA CYS A 68 4.05 -9.25 0.91
C CYS A 68 4.77 -10.59 1.04
N PHE A 69 4.10 -11.69 0.71
CA PHE A 69 4.61 -13.03 1.03
C PHE A 69 4.67 -13.97 -0.18
N GLY A 70 4.16 -13.56 -1.32
CA GLY A 70 4.19 -14.38 -2.53
C GLY A 70 3.11 -15.44 -2.60
N HIS A 71 2.14 -15.44 -1.69
CA HIS A 71 0.99 -16.34 -1.71
C HIS A 71 -0.23 -15.64 -1.10
N GLU A 72 -1.41 -16.19 -1.32
CA GLU A 72 -2.67 -15.49 -1.03
C GLU A 72 -3.10 -15.55 0.43
N SER A 73 -2.42 -16.33 1.26
CA SER A 73 -2.79 -16.45 2.67
C SER A 73 -1.92 -15.55 3.53
N TRP A 74 -2.55 -14.69 4.30
CA TRP A 74 -1.82 -13.88 5.28
C TRP A 74 -1.36 -14.82 6.42
N PRO A 75 -0.08 -14.71 6.86
CA PRO A 75 0.43 -15.61 7.91
C PRO A 75 -0.38 -15.51 9.20
N SER A 76 -0.72 -16.65 9.78
CA SER A 76 -1.55 -16.68 10.98
C SER A 76 -0.87 -16.13 12.23
N ASN A 77 0.47 -16.05 12.21
CA ASN A 77 1.25 -15.52 13.33
C ASN A 77 1.45 -14.02 13.27
N LEU A 78 0.83 -13.35 12.31
CA LEU A 78 0.97 -11.91 12.11
C LEU A 78 -0.41 -11.30 11.97
N PRO A 79 -0.77 -10.26 12.75
CA PRO A 79 -2.09 -9.65 12.60
C PRO A 79 -2.30 -9.16 11.16
N ALA A 80 -3.47 -9.46 10.61
CA ALA A 80 -3.80 -9.02 9.26
C ALA A 80 -4.15 -7.52 9.27
N PRO A 81 -3.65 -6.75 8.29
CA PRO A 81 -3.94 -5.32 8.25
C PRO A 81 -5.36 -5.04 7.79
N GLU A 82 -5.91 -3.91 8.25
CA GLU A 82 -7.25 -3.48 7.84
C GLU A 82 -7.21 -2.31 6.87
N ALA A 83 -6.04 -1.73 6.66
CA ALA A 83 -5.86 -0.61 5.74
C ALA A 83 -4.43 -0.61 5.23
N TRP A 84 -4.25 0.04 4.09
CA TRP A 84 -2.93 0.24 3.51
C TRP A 84 -2.70 1.73 3.28
N LEU A 85 -1.41 2.13 3.32
CA LEU A 85 -1.02 3.52 3.17
C LEU A 85 0.36 3.55 2.53
N GLU A 86 0.49 4.23 1.40
CA GLU A 86 1.75 4.30 0.68
C GLU A 86 2.25 5.74 0.59
N PHE A 87 3.53 5.91 0.91
CA PHE A 87 4.22 7.18 0.76
C PHE A 87 5.28 7.03 -0.33
N ASP A 88 5.23 7.89 -1.33
CA ASP A 88 6.35 7.98 -2.26
C ASP A 88 7.50 8.70 -1.57
N VAL A 89 8.69 8.15 -1.72
CA VAL A 89 9.90 8.66 -1.09
C VAL A 89 10.96 8.92 -2.16
N GLU A 90 11.96 9.72 -1.81
CA GLU A 90 13.02 10.04 -2.76
C GLU A 90 13.81 8.81 -3.20
N ASP A 91 14.05 7.89 -2.27
CA ASP A 91 14.90 6.72 -2.51
C ASP A 91 14.40 5.58 -1.64
N VAL A 92 13.72 4.61 -2.25
CA VAL A 92 13.13 3.49 -1.52
C VAL A 92 14.20 2.65 -0.82
N ALA A 93 15.30 2.37 -1.51
CA ALA A 93 16.38 1.56 -0.93
C ALA A 93 16.98 2.22 0.30
N ALA A 94 17.26 3.52 0.22
CA ALA A 94 17.83 4.27 1.35
C ALA A 94 16.85 4.35 2.51
N ALA A 95 15.56 4.62 2.22
CA ALA A 95 14.53 4.67 3.25
C ALA A 95 14.40 3.35 3.98
N THR A 96 14.42 2.25 3.23
CA THR A 96 14.34 0.91 3.78
C THR A 96 15.50 0.64 4.75
N THR A 97 16.71 0.96 4.32
CA THR A 97 17.90 0.78 5.15
C THR A 97 17.82 1.62 6.43
N GLU A 98 17.40 2.89 6.31
CA GLU A 98 17.28 3.76 7.47
C GLU A 98 16.23 3.27 8.46
N LEU A 99 15.10 2.77 7.97
CA LEU A 99 14.05 2.22 8.83
C LEU A 99 14.51 0.95 9.55
N GLU A 100 15.20 0.08 8.84
CA GLU A 100 15.74 -1.13 9.45
C GLU A 100 16.77 -0.80 10.53
N ALA A 101 17.58 0.22 10.29
CA ALA A 101 18.55 0.66 11.28
C ALA A 101 17.90 1.18 12.56
N GLN A 102 16.66 1.65 12.47
CA GLN A 102 15.89 2.11 13.61
C GLN A 102 15.03 1.02 14.24
N GLY A 103 15.17 -0.22 13.79
CA GLY A 103 14.49 -1.37 14.40
C GLY A 103 13.19 -1.78 13.74
N HIS A 104 12.84 -1.18 12.62
CA HIS A 104 11.60 -1.56 11.90
C HIS A 104 11.83 -2.81 11.07
N ARG A 105 10.91 -3.76 11.18
CA ARG A 105 10.99 -5.01 10.43
C ARG A 105 10.25 -4.87 9.11
N MET A 106 10.96 -5.12 8.01
CA MET A 106 10.37 -5.07 6.68
C MET A 106 9.72 -6.41 6.34
N LEU A 107 8.50 -6.37 5.83
CA LEU A 107 7.85 -7.55 5.24
C LEU A 107 8.28 -7.71 3.79
N VAL A 108 8.53 -6.60 3.10
CA VAL A 108 8.99 -6.57 1.71
C VAL A 108 10.09 -5.53 1.62
N ARG A 109 11.16 -5.83 0.88
CA ARG A 109 12.29 -4.93 0.70
C ARG A 109 12.56 -4.69 -0.78
N ASN A 110 12.43 -3.44 -1.23
CA ASN A 110 12.85 -3.01 -2.57
C ASN A 110 12.33 -3.90 -3.70
N LYS A 111 11.07 -4.30 -3.61
CA LYS A 111 10.45 -5.18 -4.60
C LYS A 111 9.89 -4.35 -5.74
N THR A 112 10.14 -4.76 -6.98
CA THR A 112 9.47 -4.18 -8.13
C THR A 112 8.22 -5.01 -8.39
N GLU A 113 7.06 -4.38 -8.24
CA GLU A 113 5.79 -5.05 -8.45
C GLU A 113 5.51 -5.23 -9.95
N PRO A 114 4.66 -6.19 -10.32
CA PRO A 114 4.34 -6.41 -11.73
C PRO A 114 3.81 -5.16 -12.47
N TRP A 115 3.21 -4.23 -11.73
CA TRP A 115 2.69 -2.99 -12.32
C TRP A 115 3.73 -1.86 -12.39
N GLY A 116 4.98 -2.13 -12.03
CA GLY A 116 6.09 -1.19 -12.24
C GLY A 116 6.46 -0.31 -11.06
N GLN A 117 5.78 -0.46 -9.95
CA GLN A 117 6.07 0.29 -8.73
C GLN A 117 7.17 -0.42 -7.94
N THR A 118 8.09 0.33 -7.34
CA THR A 118 9.05 -0.24 -6.39
C THR A 118 8.55 0.02 -4.99
N VAL A 119 8.58 -0.99 -4.13
CA VAL A 119 7.97 -0.87 -2.80
C VAL A 119 8.73 -1.63 -1.73
N SER A 120 8.79 -1.05 -0.54
CA SER A 120 9.11 -1.74 0.71
C SER A 120 7.89 -1.62 1.60
N ARG A 121 7.54 -2.70 2.33
CA ARG A 121 6.34 -2.69 3.17
C ARG A 121 6.65 -3.12 4.58
N PHE A 122 5.97 -2.51 5.53
CA PHE A 122 6.07 -2.87 6.94
C PHE A 122 4.75 -2.54 7.64
N MET A 123 4.56 -3.10 8.85
CA MET A 123 3.36 -2.81 9.64
C MET A 123 3.69 -1.66 10.59
N ASP A 124 2.78 -0.68 10.66
CA ASP A 124 2.93 0.35 11.70
C ASP A 124 2.47 -0.21 13.05
N PRO A 125 2.66 0.54 14.15
CA PRO A 125 2.29 0.02 15.48
C PRO A 125 0.82 -0.34 15.63
N ASP A 126 -0.06 0.25 14.84
CA ASP A 126 -1.50 0.04 14.97
C ASP A 126 -2.06 -0.94 13.93
N GLY A 127 -1.18 -1.58 13.15
CA GLY A 127 -1.61 -2.62 12.23
C GLY A 127 -1.99 -2.14 10.84
N ILE A 128 -1.52 -0.96 10.44
CA ILE A 128 -1.70 -0.49 9.06
C ILE A 128 -0.50 -0.96 8.23
N LEU A 129 -0.77 -1.47 7.05
CA LEU A 129 0.29 -1.90 6.12
C LEU A 129 0.81 -0.66 5.40
N VAL A 130 2.03 -0.24 5.76
CA VAL A 130 2.65 0.96 5.21
C VAL A 130 3.62 0.57 4.10
N GLY A 131 3.56 1.28 2.99
CA GLY A 131 4.50 1.13 1.88
C GLY A 131 5.35 2.38 1.71
N LEU A 132 6.64 2.18 1.47
CA LEU A 132 7.54 3.22 0.97
C LEU A 132 7.74 2.92 -0.48
N THR A 133 7.37 3.86 -1.36
CA THR A 133 7.21 3.53 -2.76
C THR A 133 7.93 4.50 -3.68
N PHE A 134 8.22 4.00 -4.87
CA PHE A 134 8.49 4.82 -6.04
C PHE A 134 7.41 4.47 -7.06
N THR A 135 6.54 5.45 -7.34
CA THR A 135 5.39 5.26 -8.23
C THR A 135 5.59 6.13 -9.46
N PRO A 136 6.16 5.55 -10.55
CA PRO A 136 6.59 6.36 -11.71
C PRO A 136 5.49 7.24 -12.30
N TRP A 137 4.28 6.70 -12.43
CA TRP A 137 3.19 7.46 -13.08
C TRP A 137 2.68 8.63 -12.25
N LEU A 138 3.06 8.72 -10.98
CA LEU A 138 2.71 9.85 -10.13
C LEU A 138 3.81 10.90 -10.08
N ARG A 139 5.00 10.59 -10.64
CA ARG A 139 6.18 11.46 -10.55
C ARG A 139 6.31 12.41 -11.72
N GLU A 140 5.63 12.13 -12.81
CA GLU A 140 5.82 12.87 -14.07
C GLU A 140 4.90 14.07 -14.20
N LYS A 141 4.24 14.47 -13.15
CA LYS A 141 3.25 15.55 -13.24
C LYS A 141 3.70 16.81 -12.60
#